data_1e16ec48e094fbe5124d230574d37d64
#
_entry.id   1e16ec48e094fbe5124d230574d37d64
#
_cell.length_a   1.000
_cell.length_b   1.000
_cell.length_c   1.000
_cell.angle_alpha   90.00
_cell.angle_beta   90.00
_cell.angle_gamma   90.00
#
_symmetry.space_group_name_H-M   'P 1'
#
loop_
_entity.id
_entity.type
_entity.pdbx_description
1 polymer ?
#
loop_
_entity_poly.entity_id
_entity_poly.type
_entity_poly.pdbx_seq_one_letter_code
_entity_poly.pdbx_strand_id
1 'polypeptide(L)'
;FKEPEEEAFKGRTLMSYFTDLERGDVRLGVAGKIRTPEEAEAAMSAGIDWIMLGRAAIIHHNFPNLYSANQRFEPLANPVTREHLAGEGLSEAFIGYMSNWPGFVAE
;
A
#
# COMPACT_ATOMS: atom_id res chain seq x y z
N PHE A 1 11.17 -1.10 -1.67
CA PHE A 1 11.50 -1.01 -0.25
C PHE A 1 12.62 0.01 -0.04
N LYS A 2 12.47 0.83 0.98
CA LYS A 2 13.40 1.93 1.26
C LYS A 2 14.61 1.46 2.05
N GLU A 3 15.79 2.04 1.75
CA GLU A 3 16.97 1.91 2.60
C GLU A 3 16.98 2.99 3.69
N PRO A 4 17.70 2.77 4.80
CA PRO A 4 17.95 3.82 5.79
C PRO A 4 18.66 5.02 5.17
N GLU A 5 18.43 6.19 5.74
CA GLU A 5 19.10 7.44 5.29
C GLU A 5 20.51 7.57 5.83
N GLU A 6 20.78 7.01 7.00
CA GLU A 6 22.10 7.01 7.61
C GLU A 6 23.06 6.08 6.87
N GLU A 7 24.21 6.62 6.49
CA GLU A 7 25.23 5.89 5.73
C GLU A 7 25.66 4.56 6.42
N ALA A 8 25.72 4.57 7.75
CA ALA A 8 26.15 3.39 8.51
C ALA A 8 25.20 2.20 8.36
N PHE A 9 23.95 2.43 7.96
CA PHE A 9 22.91 1.41 7.87
C PHE A 9 22.47 1.10 6.44
N LYS A 10 23.11 1.70 5.44
CA LYS A 10 22.84 1.41 4.03
C LYS A 10 23.33 0.03 3.64
N GLY A 11 22.84 -0.48 2.51
CA GLY A 11 23.21 -1.79 1.97
C GLY A 11 22.12 -2.83 2.18
N ARG A 12 21.07 -2.53 2.94
CA ARG A 12 19.88 -3.37 3.10
C ARG A 12 18.66 -2.53 3.35
N THR A 13 17.48 -3.09 3.14
CA THR A 13 16.22 -2.34 3.31
C THR A 13 15.97 -2.02 4.78
N LEU A 14 15.32 -0.88 5.02
CA LEU A 14 14.88 -0.50 6.36
C LEU A 14 14.01 -1.60 6.98
N MET A 15 13.10 -2.18 6.19
CA MET A 15 12.22 -3.26 6.64
C MET A 15 13.01 -4.48 7.15
N SER A 16 14.15 -4.80 6.53
CA SER A 16 14.95 -5.95 6.93
C SER A 16 15.51 -5.82 8.34
N TYR A 17 15.78 -4.61 8.80
CA TYR A 17 16.23 -4.38 10.18
C TYR A 17 15.14 -4.76 11.18
N PHE A 18 13.88 -4.55 10.83
CA PHE A 18 12.76 -4.91 11.71
C PHE A 18 12.42 -6.39 11.63
N THR A 19 12.48 -6.98 10.43
CA THR A 19 12.18 -8.41 10.28
C THR A 19 13.22 -9.30 10.92
N ASP A 20 14.46 -8.82 11.05
CA ASP A 20 15.56 -9.57 11.68
C ASP A 20 15.57 -9.49 13.22
N LEU A 21 14.70 -8.65 13.82
CA LEU A 21 14.62 -8.57 15.27
C LEU A 21 14.04 -9.86 15.83
N GLU A 22 14.57 -10.29 16.98
CA GLU A 22 13.96 -11.37 17.77
C GLU A 22 12.69 -10.86 18.41
N ARG A 23 11.55 -11.31 17.92
CA ARG A 23 10.23 -10.82 18.34
C ARG A 23 9.42 -11.87 19.12
N GLY A 24 9.91 -13.10 19.22
CA GLY A 24 9.11 -14.19 19.74
C GLY A 24 7.83 -14.35 18.93
N ASP A 25 6.68 -14.30 19.59
CA ASP A 25 5.37 -14.42 18.94
C ASP A 25 4.77 -13.08 18.50
N VAL A 26 5.51 -11.98 18.67
CA VAL A 26 5.03 -10.65 18.26
C VAL A 26 5.04 -10.56 16.74
N ARG A 27 3.88 -10.26 16.18
CA ARG A 27 3.71 -10.10 14.73
C ARG A 27 4.09 -8.69 14.28
N LEU A 28 4.64 -8.61 13.09
CA LEU A 28 5.10 -7.36 12.50
C LEU A 28 4.21 -7.00 11.30
N GLY A 29 3.60 -5.83 11.37
CA GLY A 29 2.85 -5.26 10.26
C GLY A 29 3.63 -4.15 9.57
N VAL A 30 3.30 -3.88 8.32
CA VAL A 30 3.91 -2.81 7.54
C VAL A 30 2.85 -2.04 6.78
N ALA A 31 3.07 -0.74 6.65
CA ALA A 31 2.27 0.16 5.83
C ALA A 31 3.19 1.08 5.03
N GLY A 32 2.67 1.59 3.93
CA GLY A 32 3.33 2.61 3.14
C GLY A 32 3.76 2.13 1.76
N LYS A 33 3.25 2.80 0.76
CA LYS A 33 3.58 2.59 -0.67
C LYS A 33 3.35 1.17 -1.19
N ILE A 34 2.48 0.42 -0.55
CA ILE A 34 2.02 -0.87 -1.07
C ILE A 34 0.79 -0.60 -1.93
N ARG A 35 0.92 -0.73 -3.24
CA ARG A 35 -0.11 -0.35 -4.20
C ARG A 35 -0.52 -1.48 -5.12
N THR A 36 0.32 -2.50 -5.27
CA THR A 36 0.10 -3.61 -6.18
C THR A 36 0.15 -4.94 -5.44
N PRO A 37 -0.47 -6.00 -6.01
CA PRO A 37 -0.34 -7.35 -5.47
C PRO A 37 1.12 -7.80 -5.33
N GLU A 38 1.96 -7.45 -6.30
CA GLU A 38 3.39 -7.82 -6.30
C GLU A 38 4.13 -7.18 -5.13
N GLU A 39 3.85 -5.91 -4.83
CA GLU A 39 4.45 -5.23 -3.68
C GLU A 39 3.97 -5.83 -2.36
N ALA A 40 2.70 -6.22 -2.28
CA ALA A 40 2.14 -6.89 -1.12
C ALA A 40 2.81 -8.26 -0.89
N GLU A 41 2.94 -9.06 -1.95
CA GLU A 41 3.61 -10.36 -1.88
C GLU A 41 5.08 -10.23 -1.51
N ALA A 42 5.77 -9.22 -2.04
CA ALA A 42 7.16 -8.97 -1.71
C ALA A 42 7.34 -8.65 -0.22
N ALA A 43 6.44 -7.87 0.38
CA ALA A 43 6.46 -7.59 1.81
C ALA A 43 6.23 -8.86 2.63
N MET A 44 5.24 -9.67 2.27
CA MET A 44 4.96 -10.93 2.97
C MET A 44 6.14 -11.90 2.86
N SER A 45 6.77 -11.99 1.68
CA SER A 45 7.93 -12.84 1.46
C SER A 45 9.16 -12.38 2.25
N ALA A 46 9.24 -11.11 2.61
CA ALA A 46 10.33 -10.55 3.40
C ALA A 46 10.20 -10.83 4.90
N GLY A 47 9.14 -11.50 5.35
CA GLY A 47 8.93 -11.86 6.75
C GLY A 47 7.93 -10.97 7.49
N ILE A 48 7.15 -10.19 6.77
CA ILE A 48 6.04 -9.40 7.33
C ILE A 48 4.84 -10.31 7.54
N ASP A 49 4.20 -10.19 8.69
CA ASP A 49 3.03 -11.02 9.04
C ASP A 49 1.72 -10.47 8.46
N TRP A 50 1.63 -9.16 8.29
CA TRP A 50 0.44 -8.50 7.75
C TRP A 50 0.80 -7.17 7.12
N ILE A 51 -0.02 -6.74 6.18
CA ILE A 51 0.15 -5.45 5.50
C ILE A 51 -1.08 -4.58 5.71
N MET A 52 -0.87 -3.28 5.70
CA MET A 52 -1.94 -2.29 5.73
C MET A 52 -1.90 -1.48 4.44
N LEU A 53 -3.07 -1.37 3.81
CA LEU A 53 -3.24 -0.60 2.59
C LEU A 53 -3.87 0.75 2.92
N GLY A 54 -3.24 1.82 2.46
CA GLY A 54 -3.80 3.17 2.54
C GLY A 54 -4.47 3.56 1.23
N ARG A 55 -3.73 4.28 0.40
CA ARG A 55 -4.27 4.82 -0.87
C ARG A 55 -4.75 3.74 -1.83
N ALA A 56 -4.13 2.57 -1.84
CA ALA A 56 -4.58 1.46 -2.66
C ALA A 56 -6.02 1.04 -2.32
N ALA A 57 -6.38 1.06 -1.03
CA ALA A 57 -7.74 0.74 -0.59
C ALA A 57 -8.74 1.88 -0.85
N ILE A 58 -8.27 3.11 -0.97
CA ILE A 58 -9.12 4.23 -1.41
C ILE A 58 -9.48 4.08 -2.89
N ILE A 59 -8.54 3.63 -3.70
CA ILE A 59 -8.76 3.43 -5.14
C ILE A 59 -9.59 2.16 -5.38
N HIS A 60 -9.36 1.11 -4.61
CA HIS A 60 -10.07 -0.16 -4.69
C HIS A 60 -10.46 -0.61 -3.28
N HIS A 61 -11.67 -0.28 -2.84
CA HIS A 61 -12.15 -0.65 -1.50
C HIS A 61 -12.13 -2.15 -1.26
N ASN A 62 -12.27 -2.94 -2.31
CA ASN A 62 -12.32 -4.40 -2.30
C ASN A 62 -11.00 -5.04 -2.77
N PHE A 63 -9.88 -4.37 -2.55
CA PHE A 63 -8.55 -4.86 -2.97
C PHE A 63 -8.33 -6.34 -2.60
N PRO A 64 -8.61 -6.79 -1.35
CA PRO A 64 -8.40 -8.20 -1.02
C PRO A 64 -9.23 -9.16 -1.87
N ASN A 65 -10.46 -8.78 -2.22
CA ASN A 65 -11.32 -9.61 -3.07
C ASN A 65 -10.82 -9.65 -4.51
N LEU A 66 -10.35 -8.52 -5.03
CA LEU A 66 -9.76 -8.46 -6.37
C LEU A 66 -8.49 -9.33 -6.43
N TYR A 67 -7.67 -9.28 -5.40
CA TYR A 67 -6.47 -10.11 -5.29
C TYR A 67 -6.85 -11.60 -5.23
N SER A 68 -7.84 -11.97 -4.45
CA SER A 68 -8.29 -13.36 -4.33
C SER A 68 -8.83 -13.91 -5.65
N ALA A 69 -9.51 -13.08 -6.44
CA ALA A 69 -10.02 -13.45 -7.74
C ALA A 69 -8.93 -13.57 -8.80
N ASN A 70 -7.92 -12.70 -8.73
CA ASN A 70 -6.79 -12.67 -9.64
C ASN A 70 -5.58 -12.06 -8.95
N GLN A 71 -4.62 -12.91 -8.57
CA GLN A 71 -3.41 -12.48 -7.86
C GLN A 71 -2.52 -11.54 -8.67
N ARG A 72 -2.81 -11.37 -9.95
CA ARG A 72 -2.08 -10.47 -10.86
C ARG A 72 -2.95 -9.33 -11.36
N PHE A 73 -4.05 -9.01 -10.65
CA PHE A 73 -4.87 -7.89 -11.09
C PHE A 73 -4.04 -6.60 -11.09
N GLU A 74 -4.33 -5.73 -12.05
CA GLU A 74 -3.63 -4.45 -12.17
C GLU A 74 -4.49 -3.34 -11.58
N PRO A 75 -4.11 -2.79 -10.42
CA PRO A 75 -4.83 -1.65 -9.85
C PRO A 75 -4.76 -0.44 -10.77
N LEU A 76 -5.79 0.41 -10.70
CA LEU A 76 -5.75 1.68 -11.41
C LEU A 76 -4.60 2.54 -10.88
N ALA A 77 -3.91 3.19 -11.81
CA ALA A 77 -2.89 4.18 -11.49
C ALA A 77 -3.50 5.56 -11.26
N ASN A 78 -2.86 6.35 -10.43
CA ASN A 78 -3.24 7.76 -10.26
C ASN A 78 -2.85 8.59 -11.50
N PRO A 79 -3.61 9.64 -11.82
CA PRO A 79 -4.84 10.08 -11.13
C PRO A 79 -6.04 9.20 -11.47
N VAL A 80 -6.95 9.06 -10.51
CA VAL A 80 -8.23 8.36 -10.72
C VAL A 80 -9.38 9.34 -10.82
N THR A 81 -10.43 8.96 -11.55
CA THR A 81 -11.56 9.86 -11.77
C THR A 81 -12.45 9.97 -10.53
N ARG A 82 -13.17 11.09 -10.43
CA ARG A 82 -14.16 11.29 -9.38
C ARG A 82 -15.26 10.24 -9.45
N GLU A 83 -15.69 9.88 -10.67
CA GLU A 83 -16.70 8.84 -10.90
C GLU A 83 -16.24 7.49 -10.37
N HIS A 84 -15.00 7.14 -10.60
CA HIS A 84 -14.43 5.89 -10.06
C HIS A 84 -14.50 5.89 -8.54
N LEU A 85 -14.03 6.96 -7.89
CA LEU A 85 -14.01 7.05 -6.43
C LEU A 85 -15.42 7.03 -5.84
N ALA A 86 -16.38 7.69 -6.48
CA ALA A 86 -17.78 7.64 -6.06
C ALA A 86 -18.34 6.21 -6.17
N GLY A 87 -17.99 5.50 -7.24
CA GLY A 87 -18.34 4.09 -7.42
C GLY A 87 -17.74 3.18 -6.37
N GLU A 88 -16.57 3.55 -5.81
CA GLU A 88 -15.95 2.84 -4.70
C GLU A 88 -16.58 3.17 -3.34
N GLY A 89 -17.55 4.06 -3.31
CA GLY A 89 -18.27 4.40 -2.09
C GLY A 89 -17.77 5.64 -1.35
N LEU A 90 -16.88 6.41 -1.95
CA LEU A 90 -16.39 7.64 -1.33
C LEU A 90 -17.43 8.75 -1.46
N SER A 91 -17.63 9.50 -0.38
CA SER A 91 -18.47 10.70 -0.42
C SER A 91 -17.79 11.83 -1.21
N GLU A 92 -18.60 12.77 -1.69
CA GLU A 92 -18.05 13.96 -2.36
C GLU A 92 -17.10 14.75 -1.45
N ALA A 93 -17.40 14.84 -0.17
CA ALA A 93 -16.53 15.50 0.80
C ALA A 93 -15.16 14.83 0.89
N PHE A 94 -15.14 13.49 0.91
CA PHE A 94 -13.87 12.76 0.97
C PHE A 94 -13.09 12.82 -0.35
N ILE A 95 -13.80 12.78 -1.48
CA ILE A 95 -13.15 12.97 -2.79
C ILE A 95 -12.51 14.37 -2.86
N GLY A 96 -13.22 15.39 -2.38
CA GLY A 96 -12.67 16.74 -2.26
C GLY A 96 -11.43 16.80 -1.39
N TYR A 97 -11.46 16.11 -0.25
CA TYR A 97 -10.29 15.99 0.63
C TYR A 97 -9.10 15.34 -0.08
N MET A 98 -9.33 14.25 -0.80
CA MET A 98 -8.26 13.57 -1.55
C MET A 98 -7.69 14.43 -2.68
N SER A 99 -8.44 15.41 -3.17
CA SER A 99 -7.96 16.35 -4.19
C SER A 99 -6.86 17.28 -3.68
N ASN A 100 -6.61 17.33 -2.36
CA ASN A 100 -5.49 18.07 -1.78
C ASN A 100 -4.14 17.40 -2.08
N TRP A 101 -4.15 16.14 -2.49
CA TRP A 101 -2.93 15.46 -2.90
C TRP A 101 -2.77 15.57 -4.41
N PRO A 102 -1.79 16.36 -4.89
CA PRO A 102 -1.58 16.53 -6.32
C PRO A 102 -1.41 15.19 -7.03
N GLY A 103 -2.16 15.02 -8.13
CA GLY A 103 -2.07 13.80 -8.94
C GLY A 103 -2.85 12.60 -8.39
N PHE A 104 -3.60 12.74 -7.30
CA PHE A 104 -4.43 11.63 -6.81
C PHE A 104 -5.77 11.55 -7.53
N VAL A 105 -6.50 12.65 -7.60
CA VAL A 105 -7.79 12.72 -8.27
C VAL A 105 -7.63 13.45 -9.61
N ALA A 106 -8.21 12.89 -10.66
CA ALA A 106 -8.22 13.53 -11.99
C ALA A 106 -9.08 14.80 -11.97
N GLU A 107 -8.56 15.81 -12.60
CA GLU A 107 -9.28 17.09 -12.77
C GLU A 107 -10.31 17.02 -13.89
#